data_38c9c5aa74192ddc24a3a6890e1e7675
#
_entry.id   38c9c5aa74192ddc24a3a6890e1e7675
#
_cell.length_a   1.000
_cell.length_b   1.000
_cell.length_c   1.000
_cell.angle_alpha   90.00
_cell.angle_beta   90.00
_cell.angle_gamma   90.00
#
_symmetry.space_group_name_H-M   'P 1'
#
loop_
_entity.id
_entity.type
_entity.pdbx_description
1 polymer ?
#
loop_
_entity_poly.entity_id
_entity_poly.type
_entity_poly.pdbx_seq_one_letter_code
_entity_poly.pdbx_strand_id
1 'polypeptide(L)'
;MMGCTDRHFRYLLRLISPKALLYSEMITTGALLYNAPEAFLQHAQDEPVALQLGGSDPKALAACAVLAESFGYQEVNLNCGCPSDRVQTGGIGACLMATPEVVADCFRAMQAATALPITIKCRIGIDDHDSYDDFLGFIAPNYEAGCRLFVVHARAAILKGLSPKDNREIPPLKYDYVTRIQKDFPEAVFVLNGGLKTVEDVLAARAQVPSLMLGRAIYNDPWLLHRLDVALDQAHAI
;
A
#
# COMPACT_ATOMS: atom_id res chain seq x y z
N MET A 1 0.87 -5.61 6.90
CA MET A 1 1.55 -6.90 6.52
C MET A 1 0.89 -8.01 7.30
N MET A 2 0.31 -9.00 6.61
CA MET A 2 -0.42 -10.10 7.26
C MET A 2 0.45 -10.83 8.29
N GLY A 3 -0.12 -11.09 9.48
CA GLY A 3 0.57 -11.67 10.62
C GLY A 3 1.59 -10.76 11.31
N CYS A 4 1.62 -9.47 10.98
CA CYS A 4 2.65 -8.56 11.48
C CYS A 4 2.11 -7.22 11.98
N THR A 5 1.16 -6.61 11.27
CA THR A 5 0.71 -5.24 11.57
C THR A 5 -0.70 -5.22 12.15
N ASP A 6 -0.91 -6.05 13.16
CA ASP A 6 -2.14 -6.05 13.95
C ASP A 6 -2.29 -4.76 14.78
N ARG A 7 -3.42 -4.59 15.45
CA ARG A 7 -3.70 -3.39 16.25
C ARG A 7 -2.70 -3.18 17.38
N HIS A 8 -2.16 -4.27 17.97
CA HIS A 8 -1.24 -4.16 19.10
C HIS A 8 0.13 -3.68 18.66
N PHE A 9 0.61 -4.19 17.51
CA PHE A 9 1.86 -3.72 16.93
C PHE A 9 1.74 -2.28 16.43
N ARG A 10 0.62 -1.88 15.81
CA ARG A 10 0.39 -0.49 15.41
C ARG A 10 0.34 0.45 16.63
N TYR A 11 -0.31 0.03 17.71
CA TYR A 11 -0.28 0.80 18.97
C TYR A 11 1.16 1.01 19.49
N LEU A 12 1.98 -0.07 19.52
CA LEU A 12 3.39 0.05 19.87
C LEU A 12 4.12 1.05 18.97
N LEU A 13 3.91 0.98 17.65
CA LEU A 13 4.54 1.90 16.69
C LEU A 13 4.08 3.35 16.93
N ARG A 14 2.84 3.58 17.31
CA ARG A 14 2.32 4.92 17.64
C ARG A 14 2.98 5.51 18.88
N LEU A 15 3.30 4.70 19.88
CA LEU A 15 4.07 5.14 21.05
C LEU A 15 5.51 5.53 20.68
N ILE A 16 6.07 4.92 19.61
CA ILE A 16 7.41 5.20 19.13
C ILE A 16 7.44 6.42 18.20
N SER A 17 6.43 6.58 17.33
CA SER A 17 6.31 7.68 16.36
C SER A 17 4.88 8.21 16.28
N PRO A 18 4.65 9.48 16.63
CA PRO A 18 3.34 10.11 16.47
C PRO A 18 3.05 10.53 15.02
N LYS A 19 4.06 10.54 14.12
CA LYS A 19 3.98 11.15 12.79
C LYS A 19 3.63 10.18 11.67
N ALA A 20 4.06 8.91 11.79
CA ALA A 20 3.89 7.94 10.73
C ALA A 20 2.43 7.59 10.47
N LEU A 21 1.99 7.56 9.19
CA LEU A 21 0.75 6.92 8.81
C LEU A 21 0.95 5.39 8.89
N LEU A 22 0.18 4.74 9.74
CA LEU A 22 0.24 3.29 9.92
C LEU A 22 -0.76 2.59 9.01
N TYR A 23 -0.49 1.34 8.65
CA TYR A 23 -1.36 0.54 7.79
C TYR A 23 -1.80 -0.73 8.52
N SER A 24 -3.09 -1.04 8.42
CA SER A 24 -3.61 -2.33 8.88
C SER A 24 -2.99 -3.50 8.11
N GLU A 25 -3.24 -4.71 8.55
CA GLU A 25 -3.12 -5.89 7.71
C GLU A 25 -4.08 -5.80 6.53
N MET A 26 -3.83 -6.55 5.44
CA MET A 26 -4.80 -6.66 4.37
C MET A 26 -6.00 -7.50 4.83
N ILE A 27 -7.19 -6.90 4.81
CA ILE A 27 -8.46 -7.56 5.15
C ILE A 27 -9.27 -7.74 3.87
N THR A 28 -9.77 -8.94 3.63
CA THR A 28 -10.58 -9.19 2.44
C THR A 28 -12.02 -8.69 2.64
N THR A 29 -12.67 -8.26 1.54
CA THR A 29 -14.08 -7.84 1.58
C THR A 29 -14.97 -8.94 2.15
N GLY A 30 -14.73 -10.21 1.81
CA GLY A 30 -15.48 -11.32 2.37
C GLY A 30 -15.31 -11.49 3.88
N ALA A 31 -14.12 -11.20 4.42
CA ALA A 31 -13.91 -11.23 5.86
C ALA A 31 -14.76 -10.19 6.60
N LEU A 32 -14.88 -8.98 6.03
CA LEU A 32 -15.66 -7.90 6.64
C LEU A 32 -17.18 -8.04 6.48
N LEU A 33 -17.63 -8.51 5.31
CA LEU A 33 -19.06 -8.52 4.99
C LEU A 33 -19.79 -9.76 5.52
N TYR A 34 -19.07 -10.85 5.77
CA TYR A 34 -19.67 -12.13 6.23
C TYR A 34 -19.33 -12.50 7.67
N ASN A 35 -18.64 -11.61 8.41
CA ASN A 35 -18.36 -11.79 9.83
C ASN A 35 -18.64 -10.48 10.57
N ALA A 36 -18.49 -10.50 11.90
CA ALA A 36 -18.55 -9.29 12.72
C ALA A 36 -17.36 -8.37 12.38
N PRO A 37 -17.58 -7.19 11.78
CA PRO A 37 -16.49 -6.31 11.35
C PRO A 37 -15.63 -5.81 12.52
N GLU A 38 -16.18 -5.76 13.74
CA GLU A 38 -15.46 -5.39 14.97
C GLU A 38 -14.24 -6.27 15.21
N ALA A 39 -14.32 -7.55 14.85
CA ALA A 39 -13.20 -8.48 15.02
C ALA A 39 -11.97 -8.10 14.20
N PHE A 40 -12.17 -7.38 13.10
CA PHE A 40 -11.13 -6.99 12.13
C PHE A 40 -10.78 -5.51 12.18
N LEU A 41 -11.77 -4.66 12.44
CA LEU A 41 -11.64 -3.20 12.30
C LEU A 41 -11.40 -2.48 13.61
N GLN A 42 -11.61 -3.14 14.76
CA GLN A 42 -11.29 -2.51 16.04
C GLN A 42 -9.83 -2.09 16.10
N HIS A 43 -9.62 -0.83 16.36
CA HIS A 43 -8.33 -0.24 16.68
C HIS A 43 -8.50 0.82 17.76
N ALA A 44 -7.44 1.24 18.42
CA ALA A 44 -7.49 2.29 19.44
C ALA A 44 -6.11 2.90 19.63
N GLN A 45 -6.06 4.23 19.59
CA GLN A 45 -4.85 5.03 19.87
C GLN A 45 -3.67 4.72 18.92
N ASP A 46 -3.95 4.21 17.72
CA ASP A 46 -2.96 3.97 16.66
C ASP A 46 -3.14 4.91 15.46
N GLU A 47 -4.06 5.87 15.54
CA GLU A 47 -4.30 6.86 14.48
C GLU A 47 -3.10 7.84 14.30
N PRO A 48 -2.87 8.33 13.08
CA PRO A 48 -3.59 8.06 11.84
C PRO A 48 -3.28 6.66 11.29
N VAL A 49 -4.33 5.93 10.87
CA VAL A 49 -4.21 4.56 10.34
C VAL A 49 -5.03 4.38 9.06
N ALA A 50 -4.43 3.72 8.07
CA ALA A 50 -5.07 3.32 6.82
C ALA A 50 -5.56 1.87 6.89
N LEU A 51 -6.80 1.62 6.47
CA LEU A 51 -7.32 0.28 6.27
C LEU A 51 -6.88 -0.25 4.90
N GLN A 52 -6.19 -1.39 4.86
CA GLN A 52 -5.89 -2.03 3.59
C GLN A 52 -6.90 -3.13 3.26
N LEU A 53 -7.55 -3.01 2.12
CA LEU A 53 -8.54 -3.96 1.61
C LEU A 53 -7.97 -4.84 0.49
N GLY A 54 -8.41 -6.10 0.46
CA GLY A 54 -8.27 -7.01 -0.67
C GLY A 54 -9.64 -7.37 -1.22
N GLY A 55 -9.89 -7.05 -2.48
CA GLY A 55 -11.15 -7.29 -3.16
C GLY A 55 -11.06 -6.94 -4.65
N SER A 56 -12.03 -7.41 -5.43
CA SER A 56 -12.15 -7.11 -6.87
C SER A 56 -13.60 -6.82 -7.27
N ASP A 57 -14.54 -6.86 -6.33
CA ASP A 57 -15.93 -6.47 -6.55
C ASP A 57 -16.17 -5.03 -6.10
N PRO A 58 -16.57 -4.11 -7.01
CA PRO A 58 -16.76 -2.70 -6.68
C PRO A 58 -17.77 -2.45 -5.57
N LYS A 59 -18.88 -3.21 -5.54
CA LYS A 59 -19.95 -3.04 -4.54
C LYS A 59 -19.49 -3.49 -3.16
N ALA A 60 -18.80 -4.63 -3.09
CA ALA A 60 -18.26 -5.14 -1.84
C ALA A 60 -17.18 -4.19 -1.26
N LEU A 61 -16.31 -3.66 -2.11
CA LEU A 61 -15.29 -2.69 -1.70
C LEU A 61 -15.90 -1.37 -1.24
N ALA A 62 -16.93 -0.86 -1.92
CA ALA A 62 -17.67 0.33 -1.50
C ALA A 62 -18.29 0.15 -0.10
N ALA A 63 -18.95 -0.99 0.14
CA ALA A 63 -19.50 -1.30 1.47
C ALA A 63 -18.41 -1.37 2.55
N CYS A 64 -17.24 -1.96 2.25
CA CYS A 64 -16.11 -2.01 3.17
C CYS A 64 -15.50 -0.62 3.42
N ALA A 65 -15.51 0.28 2.44
CA ALA A 65 -15.04 1.66 2.60
C ALA A 65 -15.94 2.46 3.57
N VAL A 66 -17.25 2.27 3.51
CA VAL A 66 -18.20 2.84 4.50
C VAL A 66 -17.92 2.30 5.91
N LEU A 67 -17.65 1.01 6.04
CA LEU A 67 -17.27 0.43 7.34
C LEU A 67 -15.94 1.05 7.85
N ALA A 68 -14.94 1.23 6.99
CA ALA A 68 -13.70 1.87 7.38
C ALA A 68 -13.92 3.27 7.98
N GLU A 69 -14.77 4.07 7.36
CA GLU A 69 -15.13 5.40 7.86
C GLU A 69 -15.85 5.32 9.22
N SER A 70 -16.79 4.41 9.37
CA SER A 70 -17.53 4.24 10.63
C SER A 70 -16.67 3.76 11.80
N PHE A 71 -15.54 3.06 11.51
CA PHE A 71 -14.56 2.64 12.51
C PHE A 71 -13.43 3.65 12.74
N GLY A 72 -13.47 4.82 12.08
CA GLY A 72 -12.53 5.92 12.34
C GLY A 72 -11.18 5.79 11.63
N TYR A 73 -11.07 4.98 10.57
CA TYR A 73 -9.88 4.98 9.70
C TYR A 73 -9.75 6.30 8.94
N GLN A 74 -8.52 6.69 8.60
CA GLN A 74 -8.23 7.95 7.91
C GLN A 74 -7.95 7.77 6.42
N GLU A 75 -7.81 6.53 5.95
CA GLU A 75 -7.54 6.17 4.55
C GLU A 75 -8.05 4.76 4.28
N VAL A 76 -8.52 4.49 3.07
CA VAL A 76 -8.74 3.14 2.55
C VAL A 76 -7.76 2.86 1.41
N ASN A 77 -7.00 1.79 1.55
CA ASN A 77 -5.98 1.40 0.58
C ASN A 77 -6.37 0.09 -0.11
N LEU A 78 -6.45 0.07 -1.42
CA LEU A 78 -6.69 -1.15 -2.21
C LEU A 78 -5.38 -1.88 -2.50
N ASN A 79 -5.32 -3.16 -2.15
CA ASN A 79 -4.15 -4.00 -2.42
C ASN A 79 -4.18 -4.59 -3.83
N CYS A 80 -3.27 -4.12 -4.69
CA CYS A 80 -2.98 -4.66 -6.02
C CYS A 80 -1.54 -5.17 -6.13
N GLY A 81 -0.93 -5.64 -5.03
CA GLY A 81 0.50 -6.01 -5.02
C GLY A 81 0.87 -7.30 -4.28
N CYS A 82 -0.08 -7.96 -3.60
CA CYS A 82 0.20 -9.21 -2.88
C CYS A 82 0.22 -10.40 -3.86
N PRO A 83 1.35 -11.16 -3.97
CA PRO A 83 1.49 -12.26 -4.92
C PRO A 83 1.21 -13.63 -4.30
N SER A 84 0.61 -13.72 -3.10
CA SER A 84 0.40 -15.02 -2.46
C SER A 84 -0.68 -15.85 -3.18
N ASP A 85 -0.49 -17.17 -3.28
CA ASP A 85 -1.41 -18.08 -3.96
C ASP A 85 -2.85 -17.97 -3.46
N ARG A 86 -3.02 -17.86 -2.13
CA ARG A 86 -4.33 -17.69 -1.51
C ARG A 86 -5.03 -16.40 -1.98
N VAL A 87 -4.27 -15.34 -2.19
CA VAL A 87 -4.78 -14.04 -2.66
C VAL A 87 -5.12 -14.12 -4.15
N GLN A 88 -4.25 -14.75 -4.94
CA GLN A 88 -4.46 -14.97 -6.37
C GLN A 88 -5.69 -15.84 -6.66
N THR A 89 -5.90 -16.91 -5.90
CA THR A 89 -7.08 -17.78 -6.03
C THR A 89 -8.37 -16.99 -5.80
N GLY A 90 -8.34 -15.95 -4.97
CA GLY A 90 -9.45 -15.04 -4.77
C GLY A 90 -9.61 -13.95 -5.85
N GLY A 91 -8.80 -13.94 -6.90
CA GLY A 91 -8.82 -12.91 -7.95
C GLY A 91 -8.47 -11.51 -7.45
N ILE A 92 -7.63 -11.39 -6.40
CA ILE A 92 -7.29 -10.14 -5.75
C ILE A 92 -5.76 -10.00 -5.58
N GLY A 93 -5.28 -8.85 -5.17
CA GLY A 93 -3.85 -8.60 -5.00
C GLY A 93 -3.13 -8.34 -6.32
N ALA A 94 -1.93 -8.93 -6.50
CA ALA A 94 -1.06 -8.61 -7.64
C ALA A 94 -1.66 -9.00 -9.00
N CYS A 95 -2.51 -10.04 -9.07
CA CYS A 95 -3.17 -10.43 -10.31
C CYS A 95 -4.11 -9.34 -10.87
N LEU A 96 -4.58 -8.41 -10.03
CA LEU A 96 -5.38 -7.26 -10.48
C LEU A 96 -4.60 -6.30 -11.39
N MET A 97 -3.29 -6.37 -11.40
CA MET A 97 -2.49 -5.56 -12.33
C MET A 97 -2.70 -5.95 -13.80
N ALA A 98 -3.20 -7.17 -14.06
CA ALA A 98 -3.60 -7.60 -15.40
C ALA A 98 -4.95 -7.01 -15.86
N THR A 99 -5.72 -6.40 -14.95
CA THR A 99 -7.06 -5.88 -15.22
C THR A 99 -7.24 -4.49 -14.61
N PRO A 100 -6.48 -3.47 -15.08
CA PRO A 100 -6.48 -2.13 -14.50
C PRO A 100 -7.88 -1.48 -14.51
N GLU A 101 -8.73 -1.80 -15.49
CA GLU A 101 -10.10 -1.28 -15.56
C GLU A 101 -10.98 -1.76 -14.39
N VAL A 102 -10.81 -3.01 -13.96
CA VAL A 102 -11.52 -3.53 -12.78
C VAL A 102 -11.08 -2.76 -11.53
N VAL A 103 -9.78 -2.43 -11.41
CA VAL A 103 -9.26 -1.64 -10.31
C VAL A 103 -9.81 -0.23 -10.34
N ALA A 104 -9.89 0.39 -11.52
CA ALA A 104 -10.48 1.72 -11.72
C ALA A 104 -11.97 1.76 -11.32
N ASP A 105 -12.75 0.73 -11.67
CA ASP A 105 -14.14 0.62 -11.27
C ASP A 105 -14.29 0.43 -9.75
N CYS A 106 -13.44 -0.39 -9.14
CA CYS A 106 -13.37 -0.54 -7.69
C CYS A 106 -13.03 0.78 -7.00
N PHE A 107 -12.04 1.51 -7.53
CA PHE A 107 -11.66 2.82 -7.01
C PHE A 107 -12.83 3.81 -7.05
N ARG A 108 -13.50 3.96 -8.21
CA ARG A 108 -14.65 4.86 -8.36
C ARG A 108 -15.77 4.52 -7.38
N ALA A 109 -16.07 3.22 -7.22
CA ALA A 109 -17.12 2.78 -6.32
C ALA A 109 -16.80 3.10 -4.84
N MET A 110 -15.57 2.89 -4.40
CA MET A 110 -15.14 3.25 -3.05
C MET A 110 -15.18 4.78 -2.85
N GLN A 111 -14.65 5.55 -3.79
CA GLN A 111 -14.60 7.01 -3.71
C GLN A 111 -16.00 7.64 -3.66
N ALA A 112 -16.97 7.04 -4.35
CA ALA A 112 -18.37 7.50 -4.31
C ALA A 112 -19.10 7.16 -2.99
N ALA A 113 -18.58 6.17 -2.23
CA ALA A 113 -19.26 5.65 -1.04
C ALA A 113 -18.78 6.27 0.29
N THR A 114 -17.62 6.90 0.33
CA THR A 114 -17.02 7.47 1.56
C THR A 114 -16.28 8.78 1.28
N ALA A 115 -16.17 9.62 2.30
CA ALA A 115 -15.33 10.81 2.24
C ALA A 115 -13.82 10.54 2.50
N LEU A 116 -13.47 9.31 2.88
CA LEU A 116 -12.08 8.96 3.12
C LEU A 116 -11.25 8.98 1.83
N PRO A 117 -9.99 9.37 1.89
CA PRO A 117 -9.05 9.17 0.80
C PRO A 117 -8.96 7.70 0.40
N ILE A 118 -9.12 7.42 -0.89
CA ILE A 118 -8.91 6.09 -1.46
C ILE A 118 -7.57 6.06 -2.18
N THR A 119 -6.76 5.05 -1.88
CA THR A 119 -5.40 4.91 -2.42
C THR A 119 -5.16 3.50 -2.97
N ILE A 120 -4.17 3.33 -3.83
CA ILE A 120 -3.84 2.03 -4.42
C ILE A 120 -2.41 1.64 -4.06
N LYS A 121 -2.22 0.40 -3.58
CA LYS A 121 -0.88 -0.16 -3.39
C LYS A 121 -0.61 -1.26 -4.40
N CYS A 122 0.35 -1.05 -5.28
CA CYS A 122 0.67 -1.94 -6.40
C CYS A 122 2.15 -2.36 -6.45
N ARG A 123 2.48 -3.13 -7.45
CA ARG A 123 3.83 -3.44 -7.96
C ARG A 123 4.10 -2.63 -9.22
N ILE A 124 5.26 -2.85 -9.86
CA ILE A 124 5.60 -2.25 -11.15
C ILE A 124 5.17 -3.13 -12.34
N GLY A 125 4.64 -4.32 -12.08
CA GLY A 125 4.21 -5.29 -13.06
C GLY A 125 4.05 -6.68 -12.45
N ILE A 126 3.71 -7.64 -13.30
CA ILE A 126 3.54 -9.06 -12.94
C ILE A 126 4.26 -9.94 -13.97
N ASP A 127 4.94 -10.97 -13.48
CA ASP A 127 5.69 -11.94 -14.31
C ASP A 127 6.59 -11.22 -15.33
N ASP A 128 6.46 -11.52 -16.62
CA ASP A 128 7.23 -10.90 -17.72
C ASP A 128 6.67 -9.54 -18.18
N HIS A 129 5.53 -9.11 -17.65
CA HIS A 129 4.92 -7.79 -17.88
C HIS A 129 5.42 -6.80 -16.84
N ASP A 130 6.70 -6.45 -16.90
CA ASP A 130 7.37 -5.57 -15.93
C ASP A 130 8.15 -4.43 -16.58
N SER A 131 7.81 -4.11 -17.84
CA SER A 131 8.32 -2.93 -18.53
C SER A 131 7.73 -1.65 -17.94
N TYR A 132 8.33 -0.51 -18.26
CA TYR A 132 7.75 0.78 -17.85
C TYR A 132 6.37 1.01 -18.50
N ASP A 133 6.18 0.55 -19.72
CA ASP A 133 4.92 0.70 -20.45
C ASP A 133 3.81 -0.18 -19.83
N ASP A 134 4.13 -1.39 -19.33
CA ASP A 134 3.20 -2.21 -18.55
C ASP A 134 2.80 -1.50 -17.25
N PHE A 135 3.78 -0.90 -16.55
CA PHE A 135 3.51 -0.14 -15.32
C PHE A 135 2.65 1.09 -15.61
N LEU A 136 2.96 1.85 -16.65
CA LEU A 136 2.17 2.98 -17.12
C LEU A 136 0.74 2.56 -17.48
N GLY A 137 0.59 1.42 -18.18
CA GLY A 137 -0.71 0.83 -18.53
C GLY A 137 -1.58 0.49 -17.32
N PHE A 138 -0.98 0.19 -16.17
CA PHE A 138 -1.71 0.02 -14.92
C PHE A 138 -2.05 1.37 -14.25
N ILE A 139 -1.13 2.31 -14.22
CA ILE A 139 -1.31 3.59 -13.54
C ILE A 139 -2.31 4.49 -14.25
N ALA A 140 -2.24 4.64 -15.58
CA ALA A 140 -3.02 5.61 -16.33
C ALA A 140 -4.55 5.44 -16.16
N PRO A 141 -5.16 4.25 -16.32
CA PRO A 141 -6.61 4.09 -16.13
C PRO A 141 -7.06 4.41 -14.69
N ASN A 142 -6.23 4.07 -13.71
CA ASN A 142 -6.52 4.35 -12.30
C ASN A 142 -6.39 5.85 -11.97
N TYR A 143 -5.43 6.53 -12.58
CA TYR A 143 -5.31 7.98 -12.48
C TYR A 143 -6.50 8.69 -13.13
N GLU A 144 -6.95 8.24 -14.30
CA GLU A 144 -8.14 8.74 -14.98
C GLU A 144 -9.43 8.49 -14.17
N ALA A 145 -9.47 7.37 -13.41
CA ALA A 145 -10.55 7.10 -12.46
C ALA A 145 -10.58 8.06 -11.26
N GLY A 146 -9.52 8.85 -11.05
CA GLY A 146 -9.43 9.84 -9.97
C GLY A 146 -8.40 9.51 -8.89
N CYS A 147 -7.70 8.36 -8.95
CA CYS A 147 -6.68 8.03 -7.97
C CYS A 147 -5.50 9.02 -8.06
N ARG A 148 -5.11 9.59 -6.91
CA ARG A 148 -4.01 10.56 -6.82
C ARG A 148 -2.90 10.14 -5.86
N LEU A 149 -3.03 8.96 -5.23
CA LEU A 149 -1.98 8.42 -4.38
C LEU A 149 -1.78 6.93 -4.65
N PHE A 150 -0.55 6.60 -5.06
CA PHE A 150 -0.12 5.24 -5.36
C PHE A 150 1.07 4.85 -4.49
N VAL A 151 0.96 3.75 -3.75
CA VAL A 151 2.10 3.15 -3.05
C VAL A 151 2.71 2.07 -3.94
N VAL A 152 3.91 2.29 -4.43
CA VAL A 152 4.55 1.42 -5.42
C VAL A 152 5.65 0.59 -4.78
N HIS A 153 5.43 -0.73 -4.66
CA HIS A 153 6.54 -1.63 -4.39
C HIS A 153 7.36 -1.80 -5.68
N ALA A 154 8.55 -1.22 -5.71
CA ALA A 154 9.38 -1.05 -6.91
C ALA A 154 10.00 -2.37 -7.43
N ARG A 155 9.23 -3.47 -7.39
CA ARG A 155 9.57 -4.80 -7.93
C ARG A 155 8.37 -5.38 -8.67
N ALA A 156 8.58 -6.14 -9.72
CA ALA A 156 7.53 -7.00 -10.29
C ALA A 156 7.05 -8.05 -9.26
N ALA A 157 5.84 -8.54 -9.42
CA ALA A 157 5.34 -9.70 -8.70
C ALA A 157 5.42 -10.93 -9.60
N ILE A 158 6.17 -11.95 -9.20
CA ILE A 158 6.17 -13.24 -9.88
C ILE A 158 5.05 -14.07 -9.29
N LEU A 159 4.03 -14.34 -10.10
CA LEU A 159 2.80 -14.99 -9.65
C LEU A 159 2.95 -16.49 -9.44
N LYS A 160 3.87 -17.13 -10.15
CA LYS A 160 4.12 -18.57 -10.03
C LYS A 160 5.61 -18.85 -9.79
N GLY A 161 5.90 -19.80 -8.87
CA GLY A 161 7.26 -20.26 -8.64
C GLY A 161 8.07 -19.51 -7.60
N LEU A 162 7.56 -18.38 -7.07
CA LEU A 162 8.21 -17.66 -5.97
C LEU A 162 7.28 -17.53 -4.76
N SER A 163 7.82 -17.81 -3.57
CA SER A 163 7.09 -17.51 -2.33
C SER A 163 6.85 -16.00 -2.18
N PRO A 164 5.88 -15.57 -1.36
CA PRO A 164 5.70 -14.14 -1.04
C PRO A 164 6.95 -13.51 -0.40
N LYS A 165 7.80 -14.28 0.27
CA LYS A 165 9.09 -13.83 0.81
C LYS A 165 10.07 -13.55 -0.32
N ASP A 166 10.26 -14.49 -1.23
CA ASP A 166 11.19 -14.39 -2.35
C ASP A 166 10.78 -13.28 -3.33
N ASN A 167 9.47 -13.09 -3.55
CA ASN A 167 8.89 -11.97 -4.30
C ASN A 167 9.23 -10.57 -3.76
N ARG A 168 9.76 -10.47 -2.54
CA ARG A 168 10.23 -9.22 -1.93
C ARG A 168 11.75 -9.07 -1.98
N GLU A 169 12.46 -10.05 -2.51
CA GLU A 169 13.93 -10.08 -2.51
C GLU A 169 14.52 -10.33 -3.88
N ILE A 170 14.00 -11.31 -4.63
CA ILE A 170 14.58 -11.77 -5.90
C ILE A 170 14.31 -10.81 -7.07
N PRO A 171 13.07 -10.39 -7.40
CA PRO A 171 12.86 -9.47 -8.50
C PRO A 171 13.62 -8.16 -8.27
N PRO A 172 14.28 -7.58 -9.28
CA PRO A 172 15.09 -6.39 -9.12
C PRO A 172 14.27 -5.18 -8.69
N LEU A 173 14.89 -4.27 -7.91
CA LEU A 173 14.31 -2.96 -7.59
C LEU A 173 14.50 -2.03 -8.79
N LYS A 174 13.40 -1.41 -9.25
CA LYS A 174 13.38 -0.42 -10.33
C LYS A 174 12.87 0.91 -9.78
N TYR A 175 13.68 1.61 -8.99
CA TYR A 175 13.33 2.92 -8.40
C TYR A 175 13.16 4.01 -9.46
N ASP A 176 13.89 3.90 -10.57
CA ASP A 176 13.79 4.76 -11.72
C ASP A 176 12.37 4.82 -12.32
N TYR A 177 11.60 3.70 -12.25
CA TYR A 177 10.21 3.68 -12.67
C TYR A 177 9.33 4.59 -11.80
N VAL A 178 9.59 4.61 -10.48
CA VAL A 178 8.82 5.45 -9.55
C VAL A 178 9.17 6.93 -9.73
N THR A 179 10.45 7.24 -9.97
CA THR A 179 10.86 8.61 -10.24
C THR A 179 10.38 9.11 -11.60
N ARG A 180 10.28 8.23 -12.60
CA ARG A 180 9.77 8.56 -13.93
C ARG A 180 8.27 8.79 -13.91
N ILE A 181 7.49 7.88 -13.32
CA ILE A 181 6.03 7.98 -13.26
C ILE A 181 5.58 9.23 -12.47
N GLN A 182 6.34 9.66 -11.45
CA GLN A 182 6.07 10.91 -10.74
C GLN A 182 6.18 12.14 -11.65
N LYS A 183 7.05 12.10 -12.67
CA LYS A 183 7.17 13.19 -13.66
C LYS A 183 6.05 13.14 -14.69
N ASP A 184 5.65 11.93 -15.10
CA ASP A 184 4.57 11.72 -16.08
C ASP A 184 3.20 12.09 -15.51
N PHE A 185 3.01 11.95 -14.17
CA PHE A 185 1.79 12.31 -13.45
C PHE A 185 2.09 13.27 -12.28
N PRO A 186 2.39 14.53 -12.52
CA PRO A 186 2.84 15.47 -11.48
C PRO A 186 1.77 15.80 -10.43
N GLU A 187 0.49 15.61 -10.75
CA GLU A 187 -0.63 15.84 -9.81
C GLU A 187 -0.89 14.64 -8.89
N ALA A 188 -0.26 13.49 -9.13
CA ALA A 188 -0.35 12.33 -8.25
C ALA A 188 0.87 12.23 -7.34
N VAL A 189 0.69 11.58 -6.21
CA VAL A 189 1.75 11.24 -5.26
C VAL A 189 2.12 9.76 -5.41
N PHE A 190 3.38 9.49 -5.69
CA PHE A 190 3.91 8.14 -5.73
C PHE A 190 4.79 7.88 -4.51
N VAL A 191 4.34 6.97 -3.64
CA VAL A 191 5.05 6.57 -2.44
C VAL A 191 5.94 5.38 -2.78
N LEU A 192 7.26 5.55 -2.72
CA LEU A 192 8.21 4.47 -2.98
C LEU A 192 8.23 3.47 -1.82
N ASN A 193 8.10 2.20 -2.15
CA ASN A 193 8.21 1.08 -1.22
C ASN A 193 9.15 0.00 -1.77
N GLY A 194 9.83 -0.71 -0.88
CA GLY A 194 10.71 -1.83 -1.18
C GLY A 194 12.20 -1.50 -0.99
N GLY A 195 12.94 -2.41 -0.39
CA GLY A 195 14.39 -2.32 -0.22
C GLY A 195 14.89 -1.38 0.89
N LEU A 196 14.08 -0.48 1.41
CA LEU A 196 14.45 0.48 2.46
C LEU A 196 14.63 -0.24 3.81
N LYS A 197 15.84 -0.22 4.37
CA LYS A 197 16.20 -0.96 5.59
C LYS A 197 16.82 -0.11 6.68
N THR A 198 17.48 1.00 6.32
CA THR A 198 18.22 1.87 7.25
C THR A 198 17.77 3.32 7.11
N VAL A 199 18.22 4.19 8.02
CA VAL A 199 18.00 5.63 7.92
C VAL A 199 18.66 6.19 6.66
N GLU A 200 19.87 5.72 6.33
CA GLU A 200 20.63 6.14 5.16
C GLU A 200 19.90 5.80 3.86
N ASP A 201 19.33 4.57 3.76
CA ASP A 201 18.52 4.17 2.61
C ASP A 201 17.33 5.13 2.42
N VAL A 202 16.66 5.48 3.51
CA VAL A 202 15.49 6.37 3.51
C VAL A 202 15.86 7.78 3.09
N LEU A 203 16.95 8.35 3.63
CA LEU A 203 17.41 9.69 3.29
C LEU A 203 17.87 9.77 1.83
N ALA A 204 18.58 8.75 1.33
CA ALA A 204 19.01 8.68 -0.07
C ALA A 204 17.81 8.55 -1.03
N ALA A 205 16.81 7.72 -0.69
CA ALA A 205 15.61 7.56 -1.51
C ALA A 205 14.75 8.84 -1.50
N ARG A 206 14.66 9.53 -0.36
CA ARG A 206 13.88 10.76 -0.21
C ARG A 206 14.39 11.92 -1.08
N ALA A 207 15.66 11.93 -1.40
CA ALA A 207 16.23 12.92 -2.34
C ALA A 207 15.64 12.79 -3.76
N GLN A 208 15.07 11.63 -4.10
CA GLN A 208 14.50 11.34 -5.42
C GLN A 208 12.96 11.29 -5.40
N VAL A 209 12.36 10.76 -4.32
CA VAL A 209 10.91 10.59 -4.16
C VAL A 209 10.53 11.07 -2.75
N PRO A 210 9.65 12.08 -2.62
CA PRO A 210 9.39 12.72 -1.32
C PRO A 210 8.65 11.83 -0.31
N SER A 211 7.93 10.82 -0.78
CA SER A 211 7.09 9.96 0.05
C SER A 211 7.56 8.51 0.01
N LEU A 212 7.72 7.90 1.18
CA LEU A 212 8.30 6.56 1.32
C LEU A 212 7.44 5.69 2.24
N MET A 213 7.36 4.39 1.94
CA MET A 213 6.73 3.41 2.82
C MET A 213 7.74 2.32 3.19
N LEU A 214 7.88 2.08 4.49
CA LEU A 214 8.65 0.97 5.03
C LEU A 214 7.72 -0.18 5.46
N GLY A 215 8.24 -1.39 5.46
CA GLY A 215 7.49 -2.56 5.92
C GLY A 215 8.32 -3.39 6.88
N ARG A 216 8.95 -4.45 6.38
CA ARG A 216 9.69 -5.43 7.18
C ARG A 216 10.80 -4.84 8.05
N ALA A 217 11.44 -3.76 7.61
CA ALA A 217 12.47 -3.09 8.40
C ALA A 217 11.92 -2.63 9.75
N ILE A 218 10.73 -2.01 9.76
CA ILE A 218 10.07 -1.56 11.00
C ILE A 218 9.59 -2.75 11.84
N TYR A 219 9.13 -3.84 11.22
CA TYR A 219 8.73 -5.04 11.96
C TYR A 219 9.91 -5.73 12.65
N ASN A 220 11.06 -5.76 11.98
CA ASN A 220 12.28 -6.37 12.53
C ASN A 220 12.97 -5.46 13.56
N ASP A 221 12.87 -4.16 13.40
CA ASP A 221 13.43 -3.13 14.29
C ASP A 221 12.46 -1.95 14.40
N PRO A 222 11.48 -2.00 15.31
CA PRO A 222 10.52 -0.92 15.50
C PRO A 222 11.16 0.42 15.86
N TRP A 223 12.33 0.40 16.53
CA TRP A 223 13.04 1.61 16.93
C TRP A 223 13.63 2.39 15.75
N LEU A 224 13.75 1.74 14.60
CA LEU A 224 14.09 2.43 13.34
C LEU A 224 13.11 3.58 13.05
N LEU A 225 11.83 3.44 13.42
CA LEU A 225 10.83 4.48 13.20
C LEU A 225 11.15 5.76 14.00
N HIS A 226 11.59 5.63 15.26
CA HIS A 226 12.05 6.76 16.05
C HIS A 226 13.30 7.43 15.44
N ARG A 227 14.29 6.63 15.03
CA ARG A 227 15.50 7.16 14.38
C ARG A 227 15.17 7.92 13.09
N LEU A 228 14.17 7.47 12.35
CA LEU A 228 13.67 8.15 11.16
C LEU A 228 13.00 9.48 11.51
N ASP A 229 12.15 9.53 12.54
CA ASP A 229 11.54 10.79 12.98
C ASP A 229 12.60 11.83 13.32
N VAL A 230 13.61 11.45 14.10
CA VAL A 230 14.73 12.34 14.47
C VAL A 230 15.51 12.81 13.23
N ALA A 231 15.87 11.89 12.33
CA ALA A 231 16.66 12.23 11.14
C ALA A 231 15.89 13.14 10.17
N LEU A 232 14.57 12.91 10.03
CA LEU A 232 13.71 13.71 9.16
C LEU A 232 13.45 15.11 9.73
N ASP A 233 13.33 15.27 11.05
CA ASP A 233 13.20 16.58 11.69
C ASP A 233 14.47 17.40 11.51
N GLN A 234 15.64 16.80 11.66
CA GLN A 234 16.91 17.46 11.42
C GLN A 234 17.10 17.91 9.97
N ALA A 235 16.62 17.09 9.00
CA ALA A 235 16.68 17.43 7.59
C ALA A 235 15.72 18.57 7.16
N HIS A 236 14.70 18.89 7.96
CA HIS A 236 13.80 20.03 7.71
C HIS A 236 14.27 21.32 8.39
N ALA A 237 15.23 21.23 9.30
CA ALA A 237 15.75 22.38 10.05
C ALA A 237 16.92 23.08 9.36
N ILE A 238 17.36 22.60 8.20
CA ILE A 238 18.41 23.15 7.34
C ILE A 238 17.80 23.71 6.05
#